data_09330a90ce94f0df33daa6de7fdfc9ee
#
_entry.id   09330a90ce94f0df33daa6de7fdfc9ee
#
_cell.length_a   1.000
_cell.length_b   1.000
_cell.length_c   1.000
_cell.angle_alpha   90.00
_cell.angle_beta   90.00
_cell.angle_gamma   90.00
#
_symmetry.space_group_name_H-M   'P 1'
#
loop_
_entity.id
_entity.type
_entity.pdbx_description
1 polymer ?
#
loop_
_entity_poly.entity_id
_entity_poly.type
_entity_poly.pdbx_seq_one_letter_code
_entity_poly.pdbx_strand_id
1 'polypeptide(L)'
;MLLATDADHIHDEVDAALGGDHTVVRVHAGAEVLAAVDEHGPDLVVLVLQIGNMGGMATCLDLRLEERAERIPPQRVVMLLDREADVFLARRAEADAWVVKPVDPLALRRTAQDALAG
;
A
#
# COMPACT_ATOMS: atom_id res chain seq x y z
N MET A 1 -1.83 -8.71 -5.30
CA MET A 1 -1.38 -7.46 -4.64
C MET A 1 -2.26 -6.31 -5.07
N LEU A 2 -2.68 -5.49 -4.13
CA LEU A 2 -3.52 -4.33 -4.39
C LEU A 2 -2.66 -3.05 -4.32
N LEU A 3 -2.75 -2.20 -5.34
CA LEU A 3 -2.04 -0.92 -5.40
C LEU A 3 -3.06 0.22 -5.47
N ALA A 4 -2.96 1.18 -4.56
CA ALA A 4 -3.80 2.37 -4.56
C ALA A 4 -2.97 3.59 -4.98
N THR A 5 -3.19 4.09 -6.18
CA THR A 5 -2.56 5.29 -6.71
C THR A 5 -3.38 5.88 -7.85
N ASP A 6 -3.42 7.20 -7.94
CA ASP A 6 -3.99 7.92 -9.07
C ASP A 6 -2.92 8.33 -10.12
N ALA A 7 -1.65 8.01 -9.84
CA ALA A 7 -0.53 8.35 -10.71
C ALA A 7 -0.10 7.15 -11.57
N ASP A 8 -0.24 7.25 -12.88
CA ASP A 8 0.12 6.17 -13.80
C ASP A 8 1.59 5.80 -13.73
N HIS A 9 2.49 6.79 -13.55
CA HIS A 9 3.92 6.52 -13.47
C HIS A 9 4.28 5.68 -12.22
N ILE A 10 3.56 5.87 -11.12
CA ILE A 10 3.76 5.05 -9.92
C ILE A 10 3.25 3.63 -10.17
N HIS A 11 2.10 3.48 -10.82
CA HIS A 11 1.61 2.17 -11.20
C HIS A 11 2.63 1.42 -12.05
N ASP A 12 3.21 2.10 -13.05
CA ASP A 12 4.21 1.49 -13.93
C ASP A 12 5.48 1.08 -13.17
N GLU A 13 5.94 1.93 -12.25
CA GLU A 13 7.11 1.62 -11.43
C GLU A 13 6.88 0.43 -10.49
N VAL A 14 5.72 0.37 -9.85
CA VAL A 14 5.37 -0.73 -8.96
C VAL A 14 5.18 -2.03 -9.75
N ASP A 15 4.51 -1.96 -10.88
CA ASP A 15 4.30 -3.13 -11.73
C ASP A 15 5.63 -3.67 -12.25
N ALA A 16 6.56 -2.79 -12.64
CA ALA A 16 7.90 -3.19 -13.07
C ALA A 16 8.67 -3.89 -11.94
N ALA A 17 8.50 -3.45 -10.70
CA ALA A 17 9.21 -4.02 -9.56
C ALA A 17 8.57 -5.30 -9.04
N LEU A 18 7.26 -5.40 -9.00
CA LEU A 18 6.51 -6.46 -8.31
C LEU A 18 5.65 -7.31 -9.23
N GLY A 19 5.36 -6.87 -10.45
CA GLY A 19 4.44 -7.55 -11.35
C GLY A 19 4.90 -8.93 -11.81
N GLY A 20 6.20 -9.23 -11.70
CA GLY A 20 6.73 -10.56 -12.02
C GLY A 20 6.37 -11.62 -10.98
N ASP A 21 6.24 -11.20 -9.70
CA ASP A 21 5.94 -12.09 -8.58
C ASP A 21 4.49 -11.97 -8.12
N HIS A 22 3.81 -10.88 -8.48
CA HIS A 22 2.45 -10.59 -8.04
C HIS A 22 1.58 -10.14 -9.20
N THR A 23 0.31 -10.50 -9.16
CA THR A 23 -0.70 -9.87 -10.02
C THR A 23 -1.08 -8.53 -9.38
N VAL A 24 -0.85 -7.44 -10.09
CA VAL A 24 -1.13 -6.10 -9.59
C VAL A 24 -2.55 -5.69 -9.97
N VAL A 25 -3.40 -5.50 -8.95
CA VAL A 25 -4.74 -4.93 -9.11
C VAL A 25 -4.68 -3.48 -8.62
N ARG A 26 -5.11 -2.55 -9.45
CA ARG A 26 -5.02 -1.12 -9.15
C ARG A 26 -6.38 -0.53 -8.84
N VAL A 27 -6.44 0.29 -7.79
CA VAL A 27 -7.53 1.25 -7.55
C VAL A 27 -6.97 2.66 -7.60
N HIS A 28 -7.80 3.65 -7.95
CA HIS A 28 -7.37 5.01 -8.21
C HIS A 28 -7.59 5.96 -7.03
N ALA A 29 -8.31 5.51 -6.02
CA ALA A 29 -8.62 6.33 -4.85
C ALA A 29 -8.58 5.50 -3.58
N GLY A 30 -8.19 6.14 -2.47
CA GLY A 30 -8.17 5.48 -1.17
C GLY A 30 -9.53 4.95 -0.74
N ALA A 31 -10.60 5.65 -1.11
CA ALA A 31 -11.97 5.23 -0.79
C ALA A 31 -12.37 3.89 -1.42
N GLU A 32 -11.68 3.45 -2.47
CA GLU A 32 -11.94 2.18 -3.14
C GLU A 32 -11.20 0.98 -2.51
N VAL A 33 -10.25 1.25 -1.61
CA VAL A 33 -9.34 0.21 -1.10
C VAL A 33 -10.06 -0.85 -0.29
N LEU A 34 -10.93 -0.45 0.62
CA LEU A 34 -11.60 -1.38 1.52
C LEU A 34 -12.45 -2.39 0.74
N ALA A 35 -13.24 -1.92 -0.23
CA ALA A 35 -14.04 -2.80 -1.08
C ALA A 35 -13.16 -3.74 -1.92
N ALA A 36 -12.03 -3.24 -2.41
CA ALA A 36 -11.09 -4.04 -3.20
C ALA A 36 -10.41 -5.12 -2.35
N VAL A 37 -10.07 -4.81 -1.09
CA VAL A 37 -9.53 -5.80 -0.15
C VAL A 37 -10.54 -6.92 0.07
N ASP A 38 -11.80 -6.57 0.27
CA ASP A 38 -12.87 -7.55 0.49
C ASP A 38 -13.08 -8.41 -0.77
N GLU A 39 -13.06 -7.79 -1.95
CA GLU A 39 -13.31 -8.48 -3.22
C GLU A 39 -12.16 -9.39 -3.65
N HIS A 40 -10.91 -8.93 -3.52
CA HIS A 40 -9.75 -9.61 -4.09
C HIS A 40 -8.94 -10.43 -3.08
N GLY A 41 -9.07 -10.17 -1.78
CA GLY A 41 -8.30 -10.84 -0.74
C GLY A 41 -6.79 -10.76 -0.96
N PRO A 42 -6.22 -9.56 -1.19
CA PRO A 42 -4.80 -9.43 -1.54
C PRO A 42 -3.91 -9.85 -0.38
N ASP A 43 -2.73 -10.38 -0.71
CA ASP A 43 -1.69 -10.71 0.27
C ASP A 43 -0.86 -9.48 0.65
N LEU A 44 -0.85 -8.45 -0.20
CA LEU A 44 -0.09 -7.22 -0.01
C LEU A 44 -0.89 -6.02 -0.50
N VAL A 45 -0.91 -4.96 0.30
CA VAL A 45 -1.53 -3.67 -0.07
C VAL A 45 -0.43 -2.61 -0.13
N VAL A 46 -0.31 -1.93 -1.26
CA VAL A 46 0.63 -0.82 -1.44
C VAL A 46 -0.17 0.47 -1.56
N LEU A 47 0.06 1.39 -0.63
CA LEU A 47 -0.65 2.67 -0.57
C LEU A 47 0.31 3.83 -0.81
N VAL A 48 -0.02 4.68 -1.78
CA VAL A 48 0.69 5.93 -1.98
C VAL A 48 0.16 6.95 -0.97
N LEU A 49 1.04 7.69 -0.30
CA LEU A 49 0.63 8.66 0.72
C LEU A 49 -0.33 9.71 0.16
N GLN A 50 -0.04 10.22 -1.03
CA GLN A 50 -0.86 11.21 -1.72
C GLN A 50 -1.79 10.54 -2.73
N ILE A 51 -2.99 10.18 -2.29
CA ILE A 51 -4.03 9.59 -3.15
C ILE A 51 -5.27 10.49 -3.09
N GLY A 52 -5.92 10.75 -4.21
CA GLY A 52 -7.18 11.45 -4.22
C GLY A 52 -8.27 10.69 -3.45
N ASN A 53 -9.25 11.37 -2.90
CA ASN A 53 -10.39 10.76 -2.20
C ASN A 53 -10.00 9.89 -1.01
N MET A 54 -9.41 10.33 -0.02
CA MET A 54 -8.88 9.61 1.15
C MET A 54 -7.41 9.25 0.92
N GLY A 55 -6.53 9.99 1.56
CA GLY A 55 -5.09 9.79 1.48
C GLY A 55 -4.63 8.44 2.04
N GLY A 56 -3.41 8.06 1.71
CA GLY A 56 -2.85 6.76 2.12
C GLY A 56 -2.82 6.55 3.62
N MET A 57 -2.54 7.59 4.41
CA MET A 57 -2.57 7.48 5.86
C MET A 57 -3.97 7.16 6.39
N ALA A 58 -4.99 7.91 5.95
CA ALA A 58 -6.36 7.67 6.36
C ALA A 58 -6.85 6.30 5.90
N THR A 59 -6.48 5.89 4.69
CA THR A 59 -6.82 4.57 4.16
C THR A 59 -6.23 3.45 5.01
N CYS A 60 -4.96 3.57 5.39
CA CYS A 60 -4.29 2.58 6.22
C CYS A 60 -4.95 2.48 7.61
N LEU A 61 -5.26 3.62 8.22
CA LEU A 61 -5.97 3.65 9.50
C LEU A 61 -7.36 3.00 9.40
N ASP A 62 -8.07 3.25 8.30
CA ASP A 62 -9.36 2.62 8.05
C ASP A 62 -9.25 1.10 7.95
N LEU A 63 -8.24 0.59 7.25
CA LEU A 63 -7.97 -0.84 7.19
C LEU A 63 -7.71 -1.41 8.59
N ARG A 64 -6.92 -0.74 9.41
CA ARG A 64 -6.62 -1.19 10.77
C ARG A 64 -7.87 -1.23 11.65
N LEU A 65 -8.76 -0.25 11.51
CA LEU A 65 -10.04 -0.25 12.23
C LEU A 65 -10.92 -1.44 11.80
N GLU A 66 -10.99 -1.73 10.52
CA GLU A 66 -11.76 -2.86 10.00
C GLU A 66 -11.18 -4.21 10.47
N GLU A 67 -9.84 -4.34 10.55
CA GLU A 67 -9.18 -5.52 11.10
C GLU A 67 -9.55 -5.72 12.57
N ARG A 68 -9.49 -4.66 13.38
CA ARG A 68 -9.83 -4.72 14.81
C ARG A 68 -11.30 -5.07 15.05
N ALA A 69 -12.17 -4.67 14.13
CA ALA A 69 -13.58 -5.01 14.17
C ALA A 69 -13.86 -6.40 13.59
N GLU A 70 -12.84 -7.11 13.15
CA GLU A 70 -12.93 -8.44 12.54
C GLU A 70 -13.81 -8.48 11.29
N ARG A 71 -13.88 -7.35 10.56
CA ARG A 71 -14.63 -7.27 9.29
C ARG A 71 -13.79 -7.68 8.10
N ILE A 72 -12.46 -7.56 8.20
CA ILE A 72 -11.50 -8.05 7.20
C ILE A 72 -10.37 -8.77 7.90
N PRO A 73 -9.67 -9.71 7.20
CA PRO A 73 -8.47 -10.32 7.77
C PRO A 73 -7.32 -9.32 7.84
N PRO A 74 -6.29 -9.57 8.67
CA PRO A 74 -5.12 -8.69 8.76
C PRO A 74 -4.46 -8.48 7.40
N GLN A 75 -4.10 -7.25 7.09
CA GLN A 75 -3.47 -6.86 5.83
C GLN A 75 -1.99 -6.50 6.05
N ARG A 76 -1.15 -6.84 5.07
CA ARG A 76 0.23 -6.36 5.01
C ARG A 76 0.23 -5.10 4.17
N VAL A 77 0.67 -3.98 4.75
CA VAL A 77 0.61 -2.66 4.11
C VAL A 77 2.01 -2.08 3.97
N VAL A 78 2.37 -1.72 2.73
CA VAL A 78 3.57 -0.95 2.41
C VAL A 78 3.12 0.42 1.92
N MET A 79 3.64 1.48 2.52
CA MET A 79 3.34 2.85 2.09
C MET A 79 4.48 3.42 1.24
N LEU A 80 4.12 4.11 0.16
CA LEU A 80 5.06 4.88 -0.64
C LEU A 80 4.97 6.34 -0.22
N LEU A 81 6.09 6.87 0.27
CA LEU A 81 6.17 8.22 0.83
C LEU A 81 6.88 9.16 -0.13
N ASP A 82 6.54 10.44 -0.09
CA ASP A 82 7.17 11.44 -0.93
C ASP A 82 8.51 11.89 -0.38
N ARG A 83 8.65 11.95 0.95
CA ARG A 83 9.84 12.47 1.63
C ARG A 83 10.16 11.65 2.87
N GLU A 84 11.43 11.68 3.25
CA GLU A 84 11.87 11.04 4.49
C GLU A 84 11.12 11.59 5.71
N ALA A 85 10.78 12.87 5.69
CA ALA A 85 10.00 13.50 6.77
C ALA A 85 8.60 12.88 6.95
N ASP A 86 8.08 12.18 5.95
CA ASP A 86 6.76 11.54 6.01
C ASP A 86 6.76 10.19 6.73
N VAL A 87 7.93 9.67 7.12
CA VAL A 87 8.03 8.37 7.79
C VAL A 87 7.18 8.32 9.06
N PHE A 88 7.11 9.40 9.81
CA PHE A 88 6.28 9.42 11.03
C PHE A 88 4.78 9.19 10.72
N LEU A 89 4.33 9.61 9.53
CA LEU A 89 2.93 9.38 9.12
C LEU A 89 2.67 7.90 8.86
N ALA A 90 3.62 7.21 8.21
CA ALA A 90 3.51 5.77 7.98
C ALA A 90 3.47 5.01 9.31
N ARG A 91 4.28 5.41 10.27
CA ARG A 91 4.29 4.80 11.61
C ARG A 91 2.98 5.03 12.34
N ARG A 92 2.47 6.25 12.31
CA ARG A 92 1.19 6.59 12.96
C ARG A 92 0.02 5.87 12.31
N ALA A 93 0.10 5.61 11.01
CA ALA A 93 -0.92 4.85 10.30
C ALA A 93 -0.81 3.34 10.51
N GLU A 94 0.22 2.89 11.22
CA GLU A 94 0.48 1.47 11.49
C GLU A 94 0.77 0.68 10.21
N ALA A 95 1.47 1.28 9.24
CA ALA A 95 1.97 0.56 8.08
C ALA A 95 3.02 -0.47 8.50
N ASP A 96 3.06 -1.60 7.81
CA ASP A 96 4.06 -2.64 8.11
C ASP A 96 5.45 -2.25 7.63
N ALA A 97 5.51 -1.50 6.52
CA ALA A 97 6.76 -1.01 5.96
C ALA A 97 6.51 0.20 5.07
N TRP A 98 7.55 0.85 4.63
CA TRP A 98 7.46 2.01 3.72
C TRP A 98 8.70 2.14 2.86
N VAL A 99 8.52 2.83 1.72
CA VAL A 99 9.59 3.20 0.81
C VAL A 99 9.43 4.68 0.49
N VAL A 100 10.53 5.44 0.57
CA VAL A 100 10.53 6.86 0.21
C VAL A 100 10.89 7.01 -1.27
N LYS A 101 10.11 7.79 -2.00
CA LYS A 101 10.38 8.06 -3.42
C LYS A 101 11.69 8.82 -3.61
N PRO A 102 12.39 8.65 -4.73
CA PRO A 102 12.00 7.87 -5.91
C PRO A 102 12.00 6.37 -5.64
N VAL A 103 11.09 5.66 -6.29
CA VAL A 103 10.93 4.23 -6.07
C VAL A 103 12.09 3.47 -6.71
N ASP A 104 12.92 2.84 -5.87
CA ASP A 104 13.97 1.93 -6.32
C ASP A 104 13.34 0.53 -6.41
N PRO A 105 13.33 -0.10 -7.60
CA PRO A 105 12.71 -1.42 -7.77
C PRO A 105 13.25 -2.48 -6.83
N LEU A 106 14.55 -2.50 -6.59
CA LEU A 106 15.16 -3.50 -5.70
C LEU A 106 14.78 -3.25 -4.23
N ALA A 107 14.77 -1.99 -3.82
CA ALA A 107 14.35 -1.62 -2.47
C ALA A 107 12.87 -1.96 -2.25
N LEU A 108 12.01 -1.68 -3.23
CA LEU A 108 10.59 -2.00 -3.15
C LEU A 108 10.36 -3.51 -3.06
N ARG A 109 11.05 -4.30 -3.87
CA ARG A 109 10.93 -5.77 -3.82
C ARG A 109 11.34 -6.31 -2.46
N ARG A 110 12.46 -5.82 -1.92
CA ARG A 110 12.95 -6.25 -0.61
C ARG A 110 11.97 -5.88 0.49
N THR A 111 11.47 -4.65 0.46
CA THR A 111 10.49 -4.17 1.44
C THR A 111 9.20 -4.98 1.40
N ALA A 112 8.71 -5.30 0.20
CA ALA A 112 7.52 -6.12 0.03
C ALA A 112 7.73 -7.55 0.55
N GLN A 113 8.88 -8.15 0.25
CA GLN A 113 9.22 -9.48 0.73
C GLN A 113 9.30 -9.52 2.25
N ASP A 114 9.92 -8.51 2.87
CA ASP A 114 10.03 -8.42 4.33
C ASP A 114 8.66 -8.25 4.98
N ALA A 115 7.78 -7.44 4.40
CA ALA A 115 6.43 -7.24 4.90
C ALA A 115 5.62 -8.55 4.84
N LEU A 116 5.77 -9.32 3.77
CA LEU A 116 5.07 -10.60 3.62
C LEU A 116 5.63 -11.69 4.54
N ALA A 117 6.93 -11.64 4.82
CA ALA A 117 7.58 -12.62 5.69
C ALA A 117 7.29 -12.38 7.18
N GLY A 118 7.04 -11.12 7.53
CA GLY A 118 6.73 -10.71 8.89
C GLY A 118 5.31 -11.02 9.28
#